data_1e57534687878ad63658bfeb67f70d28
#
_entry.id   1e57534687878ad63658bfeb67f70d28
#
_cell.length_a   1.000
_cell.length_b   1.000
_cell.length_c   1.000
_cell.angle_alpha   90.00
_cell.angle_beta   90.00
_cell.angle_gamma   90.00
#
_symmetry.space_group_name_H-M   'P 1'
#
loop_
_entity.id
_entity.type
_entity.pdbx_description
1 polymer ?
#
loop_
_entity_poly.entity_id
_entity_poly.type
_entity_poly.pdbx_seq_one_letter_code
_entity_poly.pdbx_strand_id
1 'polypeptide(L)'
;MKKNIIEFLEESIHEKKLSHAFLIETSNYENLVEKIYETLKKNQILNNVKLENNNNVIVIKPDNNIIDKTKILELQEKFLTKTFDDTYKVYFIINAEKMNLSSNNKLLKFLEEPAANTLGFLLTEDIDLIIPTIRSRCTLFYSQKEYKISDNLKEEAQRILEMYNASTCDIMLLLKKFKSYERNDLIDIINEIINNLYDSKLDQKKVNTILQLKKSIDMLNNHVNLELILDKISIELGN
;
A
#
# COMPACT_ATOMS: atom_id res chain seq x y z
N MET A 1 -7.21 -0.86 14.73
CA MET A 1 -6.46 0.15 13.93
C MET A 1 -5.33 -0.57 13.22
N LYS A 2 -5.24 -0.52 11.88
CA LYS A 2 -4.04 -1.00 11.17
C LYS A 2 -2.97 0.07 11.39
N LYS A 3 -1.89 -0.28 12.10
CA LYS A 3 -0.78 0.63 12.37
C LYS A 3 -0.11 1.05 11.06
N ASN A 4 0.30 2.30 10.98
CA ASN A 4 1.14 2.80 9.90
C ASN A 4 2.51 2.07 9.96
N ILE A 5 3.14 1.84 8.80
CA ILE A 5 4.46 1.16 8.75
C ILE A 5 5.50 1.84 9.66
N ILE A 6 5.50 3.17 9.75
CA ILE A 6 6.46 3.92 10.59
C ILE A 6 6.24 3.62 12.08
N GLU A 7 4.99 3.70 12.56
CA GLU A 7 4.64 3.36 13.95
C GLU A 7 4.98 1.90 14.27
N PHE A 8 4.69 0.99 13.32
CA PHE A 8 5.01 -0.42 13.48
C PHE A 8 6.53 -0.66 13.57
N LEU A 9 7.32 0.01 12.74
CA LEU A 9 8.78 -0.08 12.77
C LEU A 9 9.34 0.41 14.11
N GLU A 10 8.91 1.58 14.59
CA GLU A 10 9.34 2.13 15.87
C GLU A 10 9.05 1.15 17.03
N GLU A 11 7.84 0.60 17.09
CA GLU A 11 7.48 -0.39 18.11
C GLU A 11 8.28 -1.70 17.98
N SER A 12 8.38 -2.25 16.75
CA SER A 12 9.09 -3.52 16.50
C SER A 12 10.58 -3.42 16.84
N ILE A 13 11.18 -2.26 16.59
CA ILE A 13 12.57 -1.98 16.99
C ILE A 13 12.69 -1.95 18.52
N HIS A 14 11.79 -1.25 19.19
CA HIS A 14 11.74 -1.17 20.65
C HIS A 14 11.55 -2.55 21.30
N GLU A 15 10.69 -3.38 20.72
CA GLU A 15 10.43 -4.74 21.20
C GLU A 15 11.50 -5.76 20.79
N LYS A 16 12.47 -5.38 19.96
CA LYS A 16 13.48 -6.27 19.35
C LYS A 16 12.86 -7.44 18.56
N LYS A 17 11.73 -7.17 17.89
CA LYS A 17 10.97 -8.16 17.09
C LYS A 17 10.80 -7.68 15.65
N LEU A 18 11.86 -7.14 15.08
CA LEU A 18 11.83 -6.59 13.74
C LEU A 18 11.79 -7.73 12.71
N SER A 19 10.79 -7.72 11.84
CA SER A 19 10.72 -8.65 10.69
C SER A 19 11.83 -8.34 9.70
N HIS A 20 12.34 -9.35 9.00
CA HIS A 20 13.40 -9.19 8.01
C HIS A 20 12.91 -8.64 6.67
N ALA A 21 11.60 -8.73 6.36
CA ALA A 21 11.04 -8.28 5.10
C ALA A 21 9.63 -7.72 5.25
N PHE A 22 9.38 -6.62 4.54
CA PHE A 22 8.12 -5.89 4.49
C PHE A 22 7.69 -5.72 3.04
N LEU A 23 6.40 -5.94 2.76
CA LEU A 23 5.79 -5.63 1.47
C LEU A 23 4.74 -4.54 1.70
N ILE A 24 4.93 -3.41 1.05
CA ILE A 24 4.19 -2.19 1.31
C ILE A 24 3.53 -1.70 0.03
N GLU A 25 2.22 -1.56 0.07
CA GLU A 25 1.47 -0.92 -1.00
C GLU A 25 1.57 0.60 -0.87
N THR A 26 2.01 1.28 -1.92
CA THR A 26 2.14 2.74 -1.94
C THR A 26 2.23 3.26 -3.38
N SER A 27 1.74 4.47 -3.60
CA SER A 27 1.96 5.24 -4.84
C SER A 27 3.07 6.28 -4.71
N ASN A 28 3.56 6.54 -3.49
CA ASN A 28 4.59 7.56 -3.22
C ASN A 28 5.86 6.92 -2.68
N TYR A 29 6.62 6.29 -3.58
CA TYR A 29 7.82 5.53 -3.24
C TYR A 29 8.91 6.37 -2.58
N GLU A 30 9.21 7.56 -3.12
CA GLU A 30 10.34 8.38 -2.67
C GLU A 30 10.13 8.89 -1.24
N ASN A 31 8.96 9.45 -0.97
CA ASN A 31 8.62 9.93 0.36
C ASN A 31 8.62 8.79 1.40
N LEU A 32 8.11 7.60 1.02
CA LEU A 32 8.07 6.48 1.93
C LEU A 32 9.46 5.92 2.23
N VAL A 33 10.31 5.77 1.21
CA VAL A 33 11.72 5.36 1.38
C VAL A 33 12.44 6.30 2.34
N GLU A 34 12.28 7.63 2.14
CA GLU A 34 12.91 8.63 3.00
C GLU A 34 12.40 8.55 4.44
N LYS A 35 11.09 8.44 4.65
CA LYS A 35 10.50 8.28 6.00
C LYS A 35 10.99 7.03 6.71
N ILE A 36 11.02 5.88 6.02
CA ILE A 36 11.54 4.63 6.59
C ILE A 36 13.01 4.80 6.93
N TYR A 37 13.81 5.37 6.02
CA TYR A 37 15.23 5.58 6.22
C TYR A 37 15.52 6.46 7.44
N GLU A 38 14.84 7.60 7.57
CA GLU A 38 14.99 8.49 8.72
C GLU A 38 14.55 7.82 10.03
N THR A 39 13.50 6.99 9.99
CA THR A 39 13.05 6.21 11.15
C THR A 39 14.12 5.22 11.61
N LEU A 40 14.74 4.50 10.67
CA LEU A 40 15.81 3.55 10.98
C LEU A 40 17.07 4.24 11.54
N LYS A 41 17.41 5.43 11.03
CA LYS A 41 18.49 6.26 11.57
C LYS A 41 18.18 6.75 12.98
N LYS A 42 17.01 7.31 13.21
CA LYS A 42 16.56 7.81 14.51
C LYS A 42 16.66 6.73 15.59
N ASN A 43 16.34 5.49 15.21
CA ASN A 43 16.40 4.33 16.11
C ASN A 43 17.75 3.60 16.11
N GLN A 44 18.82 4.17 15.57
CA GLN A 44 20.19 3.65 15.55
C GLN A 44 20.35 2.27 14.85
N ILE A 45 19.42 1.91 13.97
CA ILE A 45 19.52 0.74 13.10
C ILE A 45 20.52 1.01 11.98
N LEU A 46 20.55 2.23 11.48
CA LEU A 46 21.49 2.70 10.46
C LEU A 46 22.35 3.85 10.97
N ASN A 47 23.55 3.97 10.41
CA ASN A 47 24.46 5.08 10.70
C ASN A 47 23.87 6.42 10.22
N ASN A 48 24.25 7.51 10.90
CA ASN A 48 23.76 8.86 10.58
C ASN A 48 24.47 9.45 9.35
N VAL A 49 24.22 8.83 8.19
CA VAL A 49 24.73 9.25 6.88
C VAL A 49 23.52 9.58 5.98
N LYS A 50 23.70 10.30 4.89
CA LYS A 50 22.64 10.48 3.89
C LYS A 50 22.38 9.18 3.13
N LEU A 51 21.13 8.92 2.73
CA LEU A 51 20.70 7.71 2.00
C LEU A 51 21.63 7.39 0.82
N GLU A 52 21.96 8.41 0.01
CA GLU A 52 22.78 8.28 -1.21
C GLU A 52 24.22 7.82 -0.94
N ASN A 53 24.72 8.08 0.26
CA ASN A 53 26.11 7.79 0.67
C ASN A 53 26.22 6.62 1.65
N ASN A 54 25.10 5.92 1.91
CA ASN A 54 25.10 4.83 2.88
C ASN A 54 25.37 3.49 2.19
N ASN A 55 26.56 2.96 2.36
CA ASN A 55 26.99 1.68 1.78
C ASN A 55 26.18 0.46 2.30
N ASN A 56 25.47 0.62 3.42
CA ASN A 56 24.61 -0.42 3.98
C ASN A 56 23.17 -0.37 3.44
N VAL A 57 22.87 0.55 2.53
CA VAL A 57 21.56 0.69 1.92
C VAL A 57 21.63 0.52 0.42
N ILE A 58 20.75 -0.30 -0.13
CA ILE A 58 20.62 -0.53 -1.56
C ILE A 58 19.20 -0.20 -1.99
N VAL A 59 19.06 0.64 -3.01
CA VAL A 59 17.78 0.96 -3.63
C VAL A 59 17.76 0.39 -5.05
N ILE A 60 16.86 -0.56 -5.29
CA ILE A 60 16.63 -1.16 -6.61
C ILE A 60 15.43 -0.50 -7.25
N LYS A 61 15.61 -0.01 -8.47
CA LYS A 61 14.54 0.54 -9.32
C LYS A 61 14.49 -0.23 -10.64
N PRO A 62 13.33 -0.30 -11.32
CA PRO A 62 13.26 -0.94 -12.62
C PRO A 62 14.07 -0.16 -13.66
N ASP A 63 14.76 -0.88 -14.56
CA ASP A 63 15.32 -0.33 -15.79
C ASP A 63 14.38 -0.70 -16.95
N ASN A 64 14.02 0.26 -17.77
CA ASN A 64 13.06 0.03 -18.85
C ASN A 64 11.79 -0.72 -18.38
N ASN A 65 11.27 -0.36 -17.22
CA ASN A 65 10.08 -0.96 -16.61
C ASN A 65 10.21 -2.44 -16.19
N ILE A 66 11.43 -2.95 -16.02
CA ILE A 66 11.72 -4.34 -15.61
C ILE A 66 12.80 -4.33 -14.53
N ILE A 67 12.62 -5.18 -13.52
CA ILE A 67 13.68 -5.56 -12.57
C ILE A 67 14.12 -6.97 -12.94
N ASP A 68 15.32 -7.10 -13.48
CA ASP A 68 15.87 -8.37 -13.89
C ASP A 68 16.64 -9.08 -12.76
N LYS A 69 17.06 -10.32 -13.02
CA LYS A 69 17.78 -11.14 -12.04
C LYS A 69 19.15 -10.58 -11.64
N THR A 70 19.78 -9.78 -12.50
CA THR A 70 21.14 -9.26 -12.24
C THR A 70 21.14 -8.30 -11.09
N LYS A 71 20.11 -7.43 -11.00
CA LYS A 71 19.92 -6.51 -9.87
C LYS A 71 19.75 -7.24 -8.54
N ILE A 72 19.03 -8.37 -8.55
CA ILE A 72 18.85 -9.18 -7.33
C ILE A 72 20.14 -9.94 -6.97
N LEU A 73 20.91 -10.37 -7.95
CA LEU A 73 22.21 -10.98 -7.71
C LEU A 73 23.20 -9.98 -7.12
N GLU A 74 23.29 -8.77 -7.67
CA GLU A 74 24.12 -7.70 -7.11
C GLU A 74 23.74 -7.36 -5.66
N LEU A 75 22.43 -7.35 -5.35
CA LEU A 75 21.96 -7.21 -3.98
C LEU A 75 22.50 -8.32 -3.09
N GLN A 76 22.37 -9.58 -3.51
CA GLN A 76 22.83 -10.72 -2.74
C GLN A 76 24.34 -10.67 -2.51
N GLU A 77 25.13 -10.37 -3.53
CA GLU A 77 26.60 -10.26 -3.43
C GLU A 77 27.03 -9.19 -2.43
N LYS A 78 26.41 -8.01 -2.49
CA LYS A 78 26.69 -6.93 -1.54
C LYS A 78 26.32 -7.28 -0.10
N PHE A 79 25.30 -8.11 0.09
CA PHE A 79 24.84 -8.53 1.41
C PHE A 79 25.62 -9.73 1.97
N LEU A 80 26.30 -10.52 1.11
CA LEU A 80 27.20 -11.58 1.54
C LEU A 80 28.52 -11.05 2.14
N THR A 81 28.95 -9.84 1.78
CA THR A 81 30.13 -9.23 2.38
C THR A 81 29.84 -8.90 3.84
N LYS A 82 30.57 -9.50 4.77
CA LYS A 82 30.45 -9.18 6.21
C LYS A 82 30.75 -7.70 6.43
N THR A 83 29.83 -6.99 7.07
CA THR A 83 30.14 -5.71 7.69
C THR A 83 30.99 -5.97 8.92
N PHE A 84 32.06 -5.19 9.13
CA PHE A 84 32.91 -5.29 10.32
C PHE A 84 32.17 -4.82 11.58
N ASP A 85 31.05 -4.11 11.42
CA ASP A 85 30.20 -3.61 12.48
C ASP A 85 28.87 -4.38 12.43
N ASP A 86 28.25 -4.63 13.58
CA ASP A 86 26.92 -5.26 13.73
C ASP A 86 25.76 -4.40 13.19
N THR A 87 26.03 -3.57 12.17
CA THR A 87 25.05 -2.69 11.55
C THR A 87 24.11 -3.44 10.61
N TYR A 88 22.86 -3.02 10.58
CA TYR A 88 21.87 -3.57 9.64
C TYR A 88 22.20 -3.20 8.19
N LYS A 89 21.93 -4.12 7.29
CA LYS A 89 21.88 -3.89 5.85
C LYS A 89 20.42 -3.76 5.42
N VAL A 90 20.12 -2.72 4.68
CA VAL A 90 18.75 -2.40 4.27
C VAL A 90 18.66 -2.38 2.75
N TYR A 91 17.62 -2.97 2.20
CA TYR A 91 17.34 -2.84 0.77
C TYR A 91 15.89 -2.39 0.54
N PHE A 92 15.74 -1.58 -0.50
CA PHE A 92 14.45 -1.17 -1.03
C PHE A 92 14.31 -1.69 -2.46
N ILE A 93 13.20 -2.34 -2.77
CA ILE A 93 12.83 -2.71 -4.14
C ILE A 93 11.61 -1.89 -4.52
N ILE A 94 11.79 -0.89 -5.37
CA ILE A 94 10.73 0.02 -5.83
C ILE A 94 10.06 -0.59 -7.06
N ASN A 95 8.74 -0.50 -7.15
CA ASN A 95 7.93 -1.18 -8.15
C ASN A 95 8.22 -2.69 -8.20
N ALA A 96 8.10 -3.35 -7.06
CA ALA A 96 8.41 -4.77 -6.92
C ALA A 96 7.59 -5.66 -7.88
N GLU A 97 6.40 -5.21 -8.33
CA GLU A 97 5.59 -5.87 -9.36
C GLU A 97 6.28 -5.92 -10.75
N LYS A 98 7.33 -5.12 -10.97
CA LYS A 98 8.11 -5.13 -12.21
C LYS A 98 9.22 -6.20 -12.24
N MET A 99 9.34 -7.00 -11.19
CA MET A 99 10.24 -8.15 -11.18
C MET A 99 9.78 -9.22 -12.16
N ASN A 100 10.67 -9.68 -13.03
CA ASN A 100 10.39 -10.81 -13.89
C ASN A 100 10.45 -12.14 -13.09
N LEU A 101 10.03 -13.26 -13.70
CA LEU A 101 10.00 -14.56 -13.05
C LEU A 101 11.37 -14.97 -12.48
N SER A 102 12.45 -14.65 -13.18
CA SER A 102 13.81 -15.01 -12.78
C SER A 102 14.28 -14.22 -11.57
N SER A 103 13.96 -12.93 -11.47
CA SER A 103 14.23 -12.08 -10.30
C SER A 103 13.38 -12.48 -9.10
N ASN A 104 12.09 -12.77 -9.31
CA ASN A 104 11.22 -13.30 -8.26
C ASN A 104 11.80 -14.56 -7.63
N ASN A 105 12.22 -15.54 -8.44
CA ASN A 105 12.82 -16.79 -7.94
C ASN A 105 14.14 -16.58 -7.20
N LYS A 106 14.93 -15.57 -7.58
CA LYS A 106 16.16 -15.22 -6.87
C LYS A 106 15.85 -14.55 -5.53
N LEU A 107 14.88 -13.62 -5.53
CA LEU A 107 14.47 -12.94 -4.30
C LEU A 107 13.86 -13.91 -3.28
N LEU A 108 13.09 -14.92 -3.74
CA LEU A 108 12.53 -15.94 -2.84
C LEU A 108 13.60 -16.62 -2.01
N LYS A 109 14.72 -17.05 -2.64
CA LYS A 109 15.84 -17.68 -1.91
C LYS A 109 16.44 -16.74 -0.87
N PHE A 110 16.51 -15.45 -1.18
CA PHE A 110 17.04 -14.44 -0.27
C PHE A 110 16.11 -14.15 0.89
N LEU A 111 14.78 -14.25 0.66
CA LEU A 111 13.77 -14.11 1.71
C LEU A 111 13.66 -15.35 2.61
N GLU A 112 13.99 -16.54 2.10
CA GLU A 112 13.98 -17.79 2.86
C GLU A 112 15.16 -17.88 3.83
N GLU A 113 16.33 -17.45 3.39
CA GLU A 113 17.57 -17.50 4.15
C GLU A 113 18.22 -16.11 4.20
N PRO A 114 17.61 -15.14 4.92
CA PRO A 114 18.15 -13.80 4.99
C PRO A 114 19.46 -13.79 5.77
N ALA A 115 20.44 -13.01 5.29
CA ALA A 115 21.64 -12.76 6.07
C ALA A 115 21.29 -12.07 7.40
N ALA A 116 22.09 -12.28 8.43
CA ALA A 116 21.89 -11.63 9.72
C ALA A 116 21.84 -10.11 9.56
N ASN A 117 21.02 -9.44 10.38
CA ASN A 117 20.85 -7.98 10.36
C ASN A 117 20.45 -7.43 8.98
N THR A 118 19.58 -8.15 8.26
CA THR A 118 19.04 -7.71 6.96
C THR A 118 17.60 -7.26 7.09
N LEU A 119 17.28 -6.09 6.50
CA LEU A 119 15.93 -5.56 6.39
C LEU A 119 15.59 -5.29 4.92
N GLY A 120 14.47 -5.83 4.47
CA GLY A 120 13.98 -5.65 3.11
C GLY A 120 12.65 -4.92 3.07
N PHE A 121 12.54 -3.94 2.17
CA PHE A 121 11.31 -3.21 1.91
C PHE A 121 10.96 -3.32 0.43
N LEU A 122 9.93 -4.10 0.13
CA LEU A 122 9.36 -4.23 -1.21
C LEU A 122 8.20 -3.24 -1.32
N LEU A 123 8.27 -2.33 -2.27
CA LEU A 123 7.28 -1.29 -2.49
C LEU A 123 6.55 -1.57 -3.82
N THR A 124 5.24 -1.59 -3.79
CA THR A 124 4.39 -1.87 -4.95
C THR A 124 3.16 -0.96 -4.97
N GLU A 125 2.61 -0.68 -6.13
CA GLU A 125 1.32 0.01 -6.24
C GLU A 125 0.14 -0.89 -5.90
N ASP A 126 0.32 -2.22 -6.08
CA ASP A 126 -0.72 -3.21 -5.82
C ASP A 126 -0.07 -4.51 -5.31
N ILE A 127 -0.43 -4.90 -4.10
CA ILE A 127 0.07 -6.14 -3.46
C ILE A 127 -0.38 -7.39 -4.23
N ASP A 128 -1.53 -7.35 -4.90
CA ASP A 128 -2.05 -8.50 -5.63
C ASP A 128 -1.27 -8.84 -6.89
N LEU A 129 -0.49 -7.88 -7.42
CA LEU A 129 0.45 -8.12 -8.52
C LEU A 129 1.73 -8.86 -8.08
N ILE A 130 1.98 -8.96 -6.77
CA ILE A 130 3.12 -9.68 -6.22
C ILE A 130 2.77 -11.18 -6.05
N ILE A 131 3.66 -12.05 -6.49
CA ILE A 131 3.43 -13.50 -6.41
C ILE A 131 3.17 -13.97 -4.96
N PRO A 132 2.23 -14.91 -4.75
CA PRO A 132 1.83 -15.35 -3.40
C PRO A 132 2.99 -15.85 -2.53
N THR A 133 4.00 -16.45 -3.14
CA THR A 133 5.19 -16.97 -2.45
C THR A 133 6.07 -15.89 -1.84
N ILE A 134 6.16 -14.70 -2.45
CA ILE A 134 6.82 -13.52 -1.85
C ILE A 134 5.94 -12.92 -0.76
N ARG A 135 4.63 -12.76 -1.05
CA ARG A 135 3.67 -12.21 -0.08
C ARG A 135 3.68 -12.98 1.25
N SER A 136 3.75 -14.30 1.19
CA SER A 136 3.75 -15.15 2.40
C SER A 136 5.00 -15.03 3.28
N ARG A 137 6.08 -14.43 2.76
CA ARG A 137 7.37 -14.26 3.47
C ARG A 137 7.60 -12.82 3.94
N CYS A 138 6.68 -11.93 3.64
CA CYS A 138 6.76 -10.52 4.02
C CYS A 138 5.66 -10.14 5.01
N THR A 139 5.96 -9.22 5.89
CA THR A 139 4.93 -8.53 6.67
C THR A 139 4.23 -7.52 5.76
N LEU A 140 2.90 -7.66 5.58
CA LEU A 140 2.14 -6.88 4.62
C LEU A 140 1.65 -5.57 5.23
N PHE A 141 1.91 -4.47 4.55
CA PHE A 141 1.38 -3.14 4.85
C PHE A 141 0.62 -2.61 3.65
N TYR A 142 -0.66 -2.45 3.84
CA TYR A 142 -1.49 -1.74 2.89
C TYR A 142 -1.35 -0.25 3.20
N SER A 143 -0.81 0.53 2.28
CA SER A 143 -0.93 1.98 2.38
C SER A 143 -2.42 2.29 2.37
N GLN A 144 -2.87 3.10 3.33
CA GLN A 144 -3.99 3.94 2.99
C GLN A 144 -3.50 4.72 1.76
N LYS A 145 -4.04 4.42 0.58
CA LYS A 145 -3.82 5.26 -0.59
C LYS A 145 -4.20 6.65 -0.09
N GLU A 146 -3.22 7.54 0.08
CA GLU A 146 -3.51 8.96 0.09
C GLU A 146 -3.98 9.26 -1.34
N TYR A 147 -5.24 8.90 -1.60
CA TYR A 147 -5.91 9.39 -2.78
C TYR A 147 -5.85 10.90 -2.67
N LYS A 148 -5.07 11.54 -3.51
CA LYS A 148 -5.23 12.98 -3.73
C LYS A 148 -6.52 13.17 -4.50
N ILE A 149 -7.61 12.84 -3.81
CA ILE A 149 -8.93 13.16 -4.30
C ILE A 149 -9.02 14.69 -4.39
N SER A 150 -9.51 15.21 -5.49
CA SER A 150 -9.72 16.65 -5.63
C SER A 150 -10.70 17.14 -4.58
N ASP A 151 -10.58 18.38 -4.14
CA ASP A 151 -11.44 18.93 -3.08
C ASP A 151 -12.93 18.83 -3.47
N ASN A 152 -13.26 18.99 -4.74
CA ASN A 152 -14.63 18.82 -5.27
C ASN A 152 -15.16 17.38 -5.06
N LEU A 153 -14.36 16.35 -5.33
CA LEU A 153 -14.77 14.96 -5.14
C LEU A 153 -14.87 14.58 -3.64
N LYS A 154 -14.04 15.20 -2.79
CA LYS A 154 -14.17 15.07 -1.33
C LYS A 154 -15.48 15.66 -0.82
N GLU A 155 -15.86 16.84 -1.30
CA GLU A 155 -17.14 17.46 -0.95
C GLU A 155 -18.32 16.57 -1.36
N GLU A 156 -18.26 15.94 -2.54
CA GLU A 156 -19.33 15.02 -2.98
C GLU A 156 -19.37 13.74 -2.11
N ALA A 157 -18.21 13.17 -1.75
CA ALA A 157 -18.14 12.04 -0.82
C ALA A 157 -18.73 12.40 0.55
N GLN A 158 -18.44 13.59 1.06
CA GLN A 158 -18.96 14.08 2.33
C GLN A 158 -20.48 14.28 2.29
N ARG A 159 -21.02 14.81 1.23
CA ARG A 159 -22.50 14.95 1.04
C ARG A 159 -23.20 13.59 1.06
N ILE A 160 -22.62 12.57 0.40
CA ILE A 160 -23.16 11.20 0.43
C ILE A 160 -23.15 10.65 1.86
N LEU A 161 -22.06 10.85 2.60
CA LEU A 161 -21.94 10.40 3.99
C LEU A 161 -22.94 11.08 4.93
N GLU A 162 -23.17 12.38 4.75
CA GLU A 162 -24.19 13.11 5.52
C GLU A 162 -25.58 12.55 5.26
N MET A 163 -25.93 12.26 4.00
CA MET A 163 -27.20 11.64 3.63
C MET A 163 -27.31 10.21 4.16
N TYR A 164 -26.25 9.42 4.07
CA TYR A 164 -26.19 8.06 4.64
C TYR A 164 -26.46 8.07 6.15
N ASN A 165 -25.83 8.98 6.88
CA ASN A 165 -26.01 9.11 8.32
C ASN A 165 -27.39 9.64 8.71
N ALA A 166 -28.01 10.47 7.85
CA ALA A 166 -29.36 11.01 8.04
C ALA A 166 -30.46 10.03 7.59
N SER A 167 -30.12 8.90 6.98
CA SER A 167 -31.04 7.91 6.41
C SER A 167 -32.08 8.54 5.47
N THR A 168 -31.65 9.47 4.62
CA THR A 168 -32.54 10.17 3.67
C THR A 168 -32.62 9.46 2.32
N CYS A 169 -33.81 9.40 1.72
CA CYS A 169 -34.02 8.80 0.40
C CYS A 169 -33.40 9.60 -0.77
N ASP A 170 -32.77 10.74 -0.51
CA ASP A 170 -32.22 11.64 -1.52
C ASP A 170 -30.93 11.18 -2.16
N ILE A 171 -30.30 10.12 -1.60
CA ILE A 171 -29.07 9.51 -2.14
C ILE A 171 -29.26 9.09 -3.60
N MET A 172 -30.43 8.56 -3.96
CA MET A 172 -30.74 8.13 -5.31
C MET A 172 -30.73 9.29 -6.33
N LEU A 173 -31.19 10.48 -5.90
CA LEU A 173 -31.19 11.70 -6.72
C LEU A 173 -29.77 12.25 -6.89
N LEU A 174 -28.97 12.18 -5.84
CA LEU A 174 -27.56 12.59 -5.88
C LEU A 174 -26.74 11.70 -6.83
N LEU A 175 -26.90 10.38 -6.72
CA LEU A 175 -26.16 9.42 -7.55
C LEU A 175 -26.50 9.49 -9.04
N LYS A 176 -27.69 10.00 -9.42
CA LYS A 176 -28.03 10.29 -10.83
C LYS A 176 -27.10 11.35 -11.45
N LYS A 177 -26.55 12.28 -10.64
CA LYS A 177 -25.57 13.27 -11.11
C LYS A 177 -24.26 12.62 -11.49
N PHE A 178 -23.91 11.49 -10.89
CA PHE A 178 -22.64 10.79 -11.14
C PHE A 178 -22.57 10.04 -12.47
N LYS A 179 -23.66 10.01 -13.26
CA LYS A 179 -23.64 9.47 -14.63
C LYS A 179 -22.68 10.22 -15.55
N SER A 180 -22.37 11.48 -15.24
CA SER A 180 -21.45 12.33 -16.00
C SER A 180 -19.99 12.26 -15.52
N TYR A 181 -19.72 11.54 -14.42
CA TYR A 181 -18.38 11.40 -13.86
C TYR A 181 -17.60 10.30 -14.59
N GLU A 182 -16.29 10.47 -14.68
CA GLU A 182 -15.41 9.40 -15.13
C GLU A 182 -15.38 8.25 -14.11
N ARG A 183 -15.09 7.04 -14.56
CA ARG A 183 -15.07 5.86 -13.66
C ARG A 183 -14.06 6.01 -12.53
N ASN A 184 -12.91 6.62 -12.82
CA ASN A 184 -11.87 6.87 -11.83
C ASN A 184 -12.34 7.83 -10.73
N ASP A 185 -13.06 8.89 -11.08
CA ASP A 185 -13.62 9.83 -10.11
C ASP A 185 -14.61 9.14 -9.18
N LEU A 186 -15.45 8.23 -9.73
CA LEU A 186 -16.38 7.44 -8.92
C LEU A 186 -15.66 6.47 -7.98
N ILE A 187 -14.59 5.84 -8.42
CA ILE A 187 -13.75 4.99 -7.59
C ILE A 187 -13.15 5.82 -6.45
N ASP A 188 -12.69 7.03 -6.72
CA ASP A 188 -12.12 7.92 -5.72
C ASP A 188 -13.15 8.36 -4.70
N ILE A 189 -14.36 8.75 -5.12
CA ILE A 189 -15.47 9.07 -4.22
C ILE A 189 -15.83 7.87 -3.32
N ILE A 190 -15.97 6.67 -3.90
CA ILE A 190 -16.32 5.46 -3.15
C ILE A 190 -15.22 5.11 -2.13
N ASN A 191 -13.95 5.24 -2.50
CA ASN A 191 -12.84 5.00 -1.59
C ASN A 191 -12.84 6.00 -0.42
N GLU A 192 -13.12 7.28 -0.68
CA GLU A 192 -13.23 8.30 0.37
C GLU A 192 -14.38 7.99 1.34
N ILE A 193 -15.53 7.55 0.82
CA ILE A 193 -16.65 7.08 1.65
C ILE A 193 -16.23 5.90 2.52
N ILE A 194 -15.57 4.91 1.95
CA ILE A 194 -15.09 3.72 2.68
C ILE A 194 -14.12 4.13 3.80
N ASN A 195 -13.18 5.04 3.53
CA ASN A 195 -12.21 5.52 4.51
C ASN A 195 -12.91 6.20 5.70
N ASN A 196 -13.86 7.10 5.41
CA ASN A 196 -14.64 7.78 6.46
C ASN A 196 -15.50 6.82 7.28
N LEU A 197 -16.06 5.77 6.66
CA LEU A 197 -16.80 4.74 7.38
C LEU A 197 -15.88 3.91 8.30
N TYR A 198 -14.64 3.64 7.89
CA TYR A 198 -13.65 2.96 8.74
C TYR A 198 -13.19 3.80 9.93
N ASP A 199 -13.06 5.12 9.76
CA ASP A 199 -12.66 6.04 10.83
C ASP A 199 -13.75 6.26 11.88
N SER A 200 -15.00 5.93 11.53
CA SER A 200 -16.14 5.97 12.46
C SER A 200 -16.25 4.66 13.25
N LYS A 201 -16.99 4.69 14.37
CA LYS A 201 -17.29 3.46 15.12
C LYS A 201 -18.03 2.46 14.22
N LEU A 202 -17.39 1.33 13.93
CA LEU A 202 -17.92 0.28 13.07
C LEU A 202 -19.08 -0.45 13.77
N ASP A 203 -20.18 -0.58 13.07
CA ASP A 203 -21.30 -1.47 13.37
C ASP A 203 -21.53 -2.45 12.21
N GLN A 204 -22.43 -3.40 12.38
CA GLN A 204 -22.72 -4.43 11.36
C GLN A 204 -23.24 -3.82 10.05
N LYS A 205 -24.03 -2.74 10.12
CA LYS A 205 -24.55 -2.02 8.93
C LYS A 205 -23.39 -1.44 8.13
N LYS A 206 -22.49 -0.68 8.77
CA LYS A 206 -21.31 -0.08 8.11
C LYS A 206 -20.38 -1.11 7.50
N VAL A 207 -20.15 -2.24 8.18
CA VAL A 207 -19.33 -3.33 7.65
C VAL A 207 -19.94 -3.89 6.36
N ASN A 208 -21.23 -4.14 6.33
CA ASN A 208 -21.93 -4.61 5.13
C ASN A 208 -21.86 -3.58 4.00
N THR A 209 -22.10 -2.30 4.30
CA THR A 209 -21.99 -1.21 3.32
C THR A 209 -20.60 -1.14 2.70
N ILE A 210 -19.54 -1.21 3.52
CA ILE A 210 -18.15 -1.23 3.04
C ILE A 210 -17.88 -2.41 2.10
N LEU A 211 -18.37 -3.61 2.43
CA LEU A 211 -18.20 -4.80 1.58
C LEU A 211 -18.87 -4.63 0.22
N GLN A 212 -20.06 -4.03 0.19
CA GLN A 212 -20.79 -3.80 -1.06
C GLN A 212 -20.15 -2.68 -1.90
N LEU A 213 -19.71 -1.60 -1.27
CA LEU A 213 -18.97 -0.53 -1.95
C LEU A 213 -17.69 -1.05 -2.60
N LYS A 214 -16.94 -1.95 -1.94
CA LYS A 214 -15.77 -2.62 -2.53
C LYS A 214 -16.14 -3.45 -3.76
N LYS A 215 -17.24 -4.22 -3.71
CA LYS A 215 -17.74 -4.95 -4.89
C LYS A 215 -18.13 -4.01 -6.03
N SER A 216 -18.63 -2.81 -5.72
CA SER A 216 -18.96 -1.80 -6.73
C SER A 216 -17.71 -1.23 -7.40
N ILE A 217 -16.59 -1.08 -6.67
CA ILE A 217 -15.28 -0.73 -7.24
C ILE A 217 -14.81 -1.82 -8.21
N ASP A 218 -14.91 -3.11 -7.82
CA ASP A 218 -14.55 -4.22 -8.70
C ASP A 218 -15.39 -4.23 -9.99
N MET A 219 -16.69 -3.91 -9.89
CA MET A 219 -17.58 -3.77 -11.06
C MET A 219 -17.19 -2.59 -11.95
N LEU A 220 -16.78 -1.44 -11.37
CA LEU A 220 -16.27 -0.28 -12.11
C LEU A 220 -14.98 -0.62 -12.88
N ASN A 221 -14.05 -1.32 -12.24
CA ASN A 221 -12.80 -1.78 -12.86
C ASN A 221 -13.03 -2.78 -14.00
N ASN A 222 -14.04 -3.63 -13.88
CA ASN A 222 -14.42 -4.61 -14.90
C ASN A 222 -15.40 -4.06 -15.98
N HIS A 223 -15.52 -2.74 -16.10
CA HIS A 223 -16.33 -2.06 -17.11
C HIS A 223 -17.82 -2.48 -17.17
N VAL A 224 -18.39 -2.92 -16.04
CA VAL A 224 -19.84 -3.18 -15.93
C VAL A 224 -20.64 -1.90 -16.21
N ASN A 225 -21.90 -2.04 -16.63
CA ASN A 225 -22.77 -0.89 -16.91
C ASN A 225 -22.87 0.06 -15.69
N LEU A 226 -22.59 1.34 -15.93
CA LEU A 226 -22.50 2.36 -14.89
C LEU A 226 -23.85 2.57 -14.18
N GLU A 227 -24.96 2.55 -14.90
CA GLU A 227 -26.30 2.73 -14.31
C GLU A 227 -26.59 1.62 -13.28
N LEU A 228 -26.27 0.37 -13.63
CA LEU A 228 -26.48 -0.76 -12.73
C LEU A 228 -25.65 -0.63 -11.44
N ILE A 229 -24.43 -0.11 -11.57
CA ILE A 229 -23.54 0.11 -10.40
C ILE A 229 -24.10 1.23 -9.51
N LEU A 230 -24.51 2.34 -10.09
CA LEU A 230 -25.09 3.48 -9.36
C LEU A 230 -26.41 3.10 -8.66
N ASP A 231 -27.28 2.34 -9.32
CA ASP A 231 -28.50 1.84 -8.71
C ASP A 231 -28.20 0.92 -7.52
N LYS A 232 -27.20 0.04 -7.67
CA LYS A 232 -26.75 -0.82 -6.56
C LYS A 232 -26.22 -0.02 -5.39
N ILE A 233 -25.34 0.95 -5.63
CA ILE A 233 -24.79 1.84 -4.58
C ILE A 233 -25.91 2.60 -3.89
N SER A 234 -26.94 3.08 -4.64
CA SER A 234 -28.05 3.82 -4.07
C SER A 234 -28.89 2.98 -3.10
N ILE A 235 -29.12 1.70 -3.42
CA ILE A 235 -29.83 0.76 -2.56
C ILE A 235 -29.04 0.49 -1.27
N GLU A 236 -27.74 0.29 -1.39
CA GLU A 236 -26.86 -0.05 -0.25
C GLU A 236 -26.66 1.13 0.71
N LEU A 237 -26.59 2.35 0.20
CA LEU A 237 -26.45 3.56 1.01
C LEU A 237 -27.79 4.09 1.54
N GLY A 238 -28.92 3.76 0.88
CA GLY A 238 -30.27 4.21 1.24
C GLY A 238 -30.97 3.31 2.27
N ASN A 239 -30.46 2.13 2.55
CA ASN A 239 -30.95 1.19 3.56
C ASN A 239 -30.15 1.35 4.88
#